data_f015b28f165dfcff10de97c75e3fda5f
#
_entry.id   f015b28f165dfcff10de97c75e3fda5f
#
_cell.length_a   1.000
_cell.length_b   1.000
_cell.length_c   1.000
_cell.angle_alpha   90.00
_cell.angle_beta   90.00
_cell.angle_gamma   90.00
#
_symmetry.space_group_name_H-M   'P 1'
#
loop_
_entity.id
_entity.type
_entity.pdbx_description
1 polymer ?
#
loop_
_entity_poly.entity_id
_entity_poly.type
_entity_poly.pdbx_seq_one_letter_code
_entity_poly.pdbx_strand_id
1 'polypeptide(L)'
;MVRTMGFPGRYEQGPGALKQLGRILSDMGRARPLVLCDEFVSTHLWPEVGSALTEHGIEASSIVFPGECTRAAITSLCERSADYKPDTIIALGGGKTIDTAKGMAAQLNVPIVVCPTIASSDAPTSRLIVLYDEAHKVVGVEYLNMNPSAVVVDTEVIVRAPARFFAAGIGDASKHETGSDESRQTNPVGADKRAERRSDQDERAGRHHAHRYQGIRRHVQ
;
A
#
# COMPACT_ATOMS: atom_id res chain seq x y z
N MET A 1 -12.65 12.05 -23.57
CA MET A 1 -11.59 11.75 -22.60
C MET A 1 -12.04 10.58 -21.74
N VAL A 2 -11.30 9.49 -21.68
CA VAL A 2 -11.62 8.34 -20.82
C VAL A 2 -10.98 8.57 -19.45
N ARG A 3 -11.74 8.42 -18.36
CA ARG A 3 -11.25 8.49 -16.98
C ARG A 3 -11.37 7.09 -16.37
N THR A 4 -10.31 6.62 -15.73
CA THR A 4 -10.30 5.32 -15.03
C THR A 4 -10.26 5.56 -13.53
N MET A 5 -11.16 4.90 -12.81
CA MET A 5 -11.17 4.88 -11.35
C MET A 5 -10.95 3.43 -10.90
N GLY A 6 -10.09 3.23 -9.90
CA GLY A 6 -9.85 1.92 -9.30
C GLY A 6 -10.25 1.94 -7.84
N PHE A 7 -10.82 0.85 -7.37
CA PHE A 7 -11.21 0.65 -5.97
C PHE A 7 -10.59 -0.66 -5.45
N PRO A 8 -10.39 -0.80 -4.13
CA PRO A 8 -10.06 -2.10 -3.53
C PRO A 8 -11.11 -3.14 -3.94
N GLY A 9 -10.68 -4.38 -4.15
CA GLY A 9 -11.60 -5.48 -4.48
C GLY A 9 -12.62 -5.73 -3.36
N ARG A 10 -12.22 -5.47 -2.10
CA ARG A 10 -13.07 -5.57 -0.91
C ARG A 10 -12.70 -4.44 0.06
N TYR A 11 -13.68 -3.88 0.74
CA TYR A 11 -13.47 -2.90 1.81
C TYR A 11 -14.36 -3.25 2.99
N GLU A 12 -13.74 -3.50 4.15
CA GLU A 12 -14.44 -3.75 5.40
C GLU A 12 -13.98 -2.74 6.46
N GLN A 13 -14.94 -2.17 7.19
CA GLN A 13 -14.65 -1.18 8.22
C GLN A 13 -15.60 -1.38 9.41
N GLY A 14 -15.05 -1.33 10.60
CA GLY A 14 -15.83 -1.36 11.83
C GLY A 14 -14.98 -1.74 13.04
N PRO A 15 -15.55 -1.70 14.24
CA PRO A 15 -14.87 -2.17 15.45
C PRO A 15 -14.61 -3.67 15.37
N GLY A 16 -13.39 -4.09 15.68
CA GLY A 16 -12.98 -5.49 15.63
C GLY A 16 -12.86 -6.07 14.20
N ALA A 17 -12.77 -5.22 13.17
CA ALA A 17 -12.69 -5.68 11.77
C ALA A 17 -11.50 -6.61 11.51
N LEU A 18 -10.38 -6.45 12.22
CA LEU A 18 -9.22 -7.34 12.08
C LEU A 18 -9.53 -8.79 12.48
N LYS A 19 -10.51 -9.04 13.34
CA LYS A 19 -10.95 -10.39 13.71
C LYS A 19 -11.61 -11.14 12.54
N GLN A 20 -12.07 -10.40 11.52
CA GLN A 20 -12.64 -10.97 10.29
C GLN A 20 -11.59 -11.36 9.25
N LEU A 21 -10.31 -11.07 9.50
CA LEU A 21 -9.23 -11.26 8.53
C LEU A 21 -9.11 -12.72 8.09
N GLY A 22 -9.29 -13.67 9.02
CA GLY A 22 -9.28 -15.11 8.71
C GLY A 22 -10.38 -15.48 7.71
N ARG A 23 -11.61 -15.02 7.91
CA ARG A 23 -12.73 -15.22 6.98
C ARG A 23 -12.43 -14.57 5.62
N ILE A 24 -11.92 -13.35 5.61
CA ILE A 24 -11.59 -12.61 4.38
C ILE A 24 -10.56 -13.39 3.56
N LEU A 25 -9.50 -13.89 4.17
CA LEU A 25 -8.46 -14.68 3.51
C LEU A 25 -9.00 -16.01 2.99
N SER A 26 -9.84 -16.69 3.78
CA SER A 26 -10.52 -17.93 3.37
C SER A 26 -11.41 -17.71 2.14
N ASP A 27 -12.21 -16.63 2.14
CA ASP A 27 -13.05 -16.24 0.99
C ASP A 27 -12.19 -15.96 -0.27
N MET A 28 -10.96 -15.46 -0.08
CA MET A 28 -9.99 -15.21 -1.16
C MET A 28 -9.19 -16.46 -1.55
N GLY A 29 -9.37 -17.59 -0.88
CA GLY A 29 -8.60 -18.83 -1.09
C GLY A 29 -7.13 -18.68 -0.71
N ARG A 30 -6.83 -17.92 0.37
CA ARG A 30 -5.46 -17.65 0.86
C ARG A 30 -5.23 -18.32 2.20
N ALA A 31 -4.12 -19.07 2.28
CA ALA A 31 -3.82 -19.91 3.45
C ALA A 31 -2.45 -19.62 4.08
N ARG A 32 -1.56 -18.95 3.37
CA ARG A 32 -0.18 -18.68 3.80
C ARG A 32 0.18 -17.20 3.65
N PRO A 33 -0.50 -16.28 4.35
CA PRO A 33 -0.19 -14.87 4.28
C PRO A 33 1.11 -14.56 5.05
N LEU A 34 1.90 -13.62 4.50
CA LEU A 34 3.01 -12.99 5.21
C LEU A 34 2.61 -11.59 5.63
N VAL A 35 2.70 -11.31 6.92
CA VAL A 35 2.34 -10.03 7.52
C VAL A 35 3.57 -9.16 7.65
N LEU A 36 3.59 -8.01 6.98
CA LEU A 36 4.57 -6.96 7.21
C LEU A 36 4.00 -5.97 8.22
N CYS A 37 4.70 -5.77 9.34
CA CYS A 37 4.33 -4.82 10.39
C CYS A 37 5.57 -4.19 11.01
N ASP A 38 5.43 -2.99 11.60
CA ASP A 38 6.51 -2.38 12.38
C ASP A 38 6.68 -3.08 13.74
N GLU A 39 7.75 -2.73 14.45
CA GLU A 39 8.10 -3.37 15.72
C GLU A 39 7.02 -3.17 16.80
N PHE A 40 6.40 -1.99 16.85
CA PHE A 40 5.32 -1.70 17.80
C PHE A 40 4.09 -2.57 17.51
N VAL A 41 3.67 -2.64 16.25
CA VAL A 41 2.54 -3.45 15.82
C VAL A 41 2.84 -4.94 15.99
N SER A 42 4.06 -5.37 15.70
CA SER A 42 4.53 -6.75 15.90
C SER A 42 4.40 -7.21 17.36
N THR A 43 4.66 -6.30 18.29
CA THR A 43 4.62 -6.59 19.71
C THR A 43 3.21 -6.52 20.30
N HIS A 44 2.39 -5.54 19.85
CA HIS A 44 1.16 -5.20 20.55
C HIS A 44 -0.12 -5.63 19.83
N LEU A 45 -0.09 -5.78 18.51
CA LEU A 45 -1.29 -6.09 17.72
C LEU A 45 -1.18 -7.45 17.01
N TRP A 46 -0.02 -7.79 16.48
CA TRP A 46 0.19 -9.03 15.76
C TRP A 46 -0.16 -10.30 16.55
N PRO A 47 0.13 -10.43 17.86
CA PRO A 47 -0.23 -11.65 18.62
C PRO A 47 -1.74 -11.92 18.58
N GLU A 48 -2.59 -10.89 18.70
CA GLU A 48 -4.05 -11.05 18.63
C GLU A 48 -4.51 -11.41 17.22
N VAL A 49 -3.97 -10.73 16.21
CA VAL A 49 -4.30 -10.98 14.79
C VAL A 49 -3.83 -12.38 14.36
N GLY A 50 -2.62 -12.79 14.75
CA GLY A 50 -2.08 -14.12 14.44
C GLY A 50 -2.88 -15.24 15.07
N SER A 51 -3.35 -15.06 16.31
CA SER A 51 -4.24 -16.02 16.98
C SER A 51 -5.55 -16.16 16.23
N ALA A 52 -6.19 -15.04 15.86
CA ALA A 52 -7.43 -15.06 15.10
C ALA A 52 -7.28 -15.73 13.72
N LEU A 53 -6.13 -15.59 13.06
CA LEU A 53 -5.84 -16.29 11.81
C LEU A 53 -5.70 -17.79 12.01
N THR A 54 -5.02 -18.21 13.08
CA THR A 54 -4.85 -19.62 13.44
C THR A 54 -6.18 -20.30 13.74
N GLU A 55 -7.13 -19.61 14.37
CA GLU A 55 -8.49 -20.12 14.62
C GLU A 55 -9.26 -20.42 13.32
N HIS A 56 -8.89 -19.77 12.23
CA HIS A 56 -9.44 -20.04 10.89
C HIS A 56 -8.60 -21.01 10.06
N GLY A 57 -7.60 -21.69 10.69
CA GLY A 57 -6.75 -22.63 9.99
C GLY A 57 -5.74 -22.01 9.03
N ILE A 58 -5.45 -20.70 9.19
CA ILE A 58 -4.53 -19.97 8.33
C ILE A 58 -3.14 -19.95 8.97
N GLU A 59 -2.16 -20.49 8.26
CA GLU A 59 -0.75 -20.48 8.65
C GLU A 59 -0.13 -19.14 8.27
N ALA A 60 -0.15 -18.19 9.19
CA ALA A 60 0.41 -16.86 8.97
C ALA A 60 1.80 -16.72 9.60
N SER A 61 2.69 -15.98 8.93
CA SER A 61 3.98 -15.57 9.48
C SER A 61 4.09 -14.04 9.44
N SER A 62 5.00 -13.48 10.24
CA SER A 62 5.23 -12.04 10.22
C SER A 62 6.70 -11.71 9.99
N ILE A 63 6.94 -10.54 9.40
CA ILE A 63 8.26 -9.97 9.19
C ILE A 63 8.23 -8.49 9.57
N VAL A 64 9.28 -8.04 10.27
CA VAL A 64 9.34 -6.68 10.77
C VAL A 64 9.81 -5.72 9.68
N PHE A 65 9.07 -4.62 9.51
CA PHE A 65 9.37 -3.52 8.62
C PHE A 65 10.59 -2.73 9.13
N PRO A 66 11.61 -2.49 8.29
CA PRO A 66 12.87 -1.88 8.73
C PRO A 66 12.82 -0.36 8.95
N GLY A 67 11.66 0.28 8.79
CA GLY A 67 11.46 1.69 9.12
C GLY A 67 11.36 2.64 7.92
N GLU A 68 11.89 2.28 6.73
CA GLU A 68 11.79 3.12 5.53
C GLU A 68 11.42 2.30 4.28
N CYS A 69 10.58 2.89 3.42
CA CYS A 69 10.16 2.28 2.16
C CYS A 69 11.21 2.57 1.08
N THR A 70 12.23 1.72 1.01
CA THR A 70 13.28 1.78 -0.01
C THR A 70 13.22 0.56 -0.91
N ARG A 71 13.78 0.65 -2.14
CA ARG A 71 13.90 -0.52 -3.02
C ARG A 71 14.73 -1.63 -2.39
N ALA A 72 15.81 -1.27 -1.71
CA ALA A 72 16.67 -2.22 -1.02
C ALA A 72 15.92 -2.95 0.10
N ALA A 73 15.10 -2.24 0.89
CA ALA A 73 14.27 -2.84 1.91
C ALA A 73 13.26 -3.83 1.32
N ILE A 74 12.55 -3.44 0.25
CA ILE A 74 11.59 -4.31 -0.44
C ILE A 74 12.28 -5.60 -0.92
N THR A 75 13.41 -5.47 -1.63
CA THR A 75 14.15 -6.64 -2.14
C THR A 75 14.63 -7.55 -1.02
N SER A 76 15.24 -6.99 0.02
CA SER A 76 15.72 -7.76 1.18
C SER A 76 14.59 -8.50 1.90
N LEU A 77 13.43 -7.86 2.06
CA LEU A 77 12.27 -8.50 2.67
C LEU A 77 11.72 -9.64 1.81
N CYS A 78 11.70 -9.49 0.48
CA CYS A 78 11.32 -10.56 -0.44
C CYS A 78 12.28 -11.74 -0.38
N GLU A 79 13.60 -11.50 -0.36
CA GLU A 79 14.61 -12.54 -0.24
C GLU A 79 14.47 -13.31 1.09
N ARG A 80 14.29 -12.60 2.20
CA ARG A 80 14.09 -13.21 3.53
C ARG A 80 12.80 -14.02 3.65
N SER A 81 11.83 -13.76 2.80
CA SER A 81 10.54 -14.46 2.78
C SER A 81 10.46 -15.59 1.72
N ALA A 82 11.52 -15.79 0.95
CA ALA A 82 11.52 -16.72 -0.18
C ALA A 82 11.19 -18.16 0.21
N ASP A 83 11.74 -18.65 1.31
CA ASP A 83 11.50 -20.02 1.81
C ASP A 83 10.06 -20.21 2.31
N TYR A 84 9.46 -19.16 2.85
CA TYR A 84 8.07 -19.19 3.31
C TYR A 84 7.07 -19.31 2.17
N LYS A 85 7.37 -18.78 0.98
CA LYS A 85 6.52 -18.77 -0.23
C LYS A 85 5.10 -18.25 0.06
N PRO A 86 4.98 -16.98 0.47
CA PRO A 86 3.67 -16.41 0.80
C PRO A 86 2.74 -16.42 -0.42
N ASP A 87 1.46 -16.72 -0.19
CA ASP A 87 0.41 -16.61 -1.21
C ASP A 87 -0.30 -15.24 -1.19
N THR A 88 -0.03 -14.43 -0.17
CA THR A 88 -0.61 -13.11 0.05
C THR A 88 0.32 -12.30 0.95
N ILE A 89 0.45 -11.01 0.70
CA ILE A 89 1.07 -10.07 1.63
C ILE A 89 -0.02 -9.33 2.39
N ILE A 90 0.13 -9.23 3.71
CA ILE A 90 -0.72 -8.37 4.55
C ILE A 90 0.13 -7.21 5.03
N ALA A 91 -0.31 -5.98 4.74
CA ALA A 91 0.26 -4.78 5.32
C ALA A 91 -0.49 -4.44 6.61
N LEU A 92 0.13 -4.61 7.76
CA LEU A 92 -0.44 -4.24 9.05
C LEU A 92 0.36 -3.08 9.64
N GLY A 93 -0.06 -1.83 9.39
CA GLY A 93 0.73 -0.66 9.80
C GLY A 93 0.30 0.66 9.18
N GLY A 94 1.21 1.64 9.21
CA GLY A 94 1.04 2.95 8.60
C GLY A 94 1.50 3.01 7.15
N GLY A 95 1.48 4.21 6.55
CA GLY A 95 1.72 4.43 5.11
C GLY A 95 3.01 3.81 4.58
N LYS A 96 4.15 3.98 5.26
CA LYS A 96 5.44 3.41 4.81
C LYS A 96 5.44 1.88 4.85
N THR A 97 4.85 1.28 5.88
CA THR A 97 4.67 -0.18 5.97
C THR A 97 3.77 -0.67 4.83
N ILE A 98 2.67 0.03 4.56
CA ILE A 98 1.74 -0.28 3.48
C ILE A 98 2.44 -0.22 2.13
N ASP A 99 3.19 0.83 1.85
CA ASP A 99 3.87 1.00 0.56
C ASP A 99 4.98 -0.04 0.37
N THR A 100 5.72 -0.38 1.43
CA THR A 100 6.71 -1.47 1.38
C THR A 100 6.05 -2.81 1.11
N ALA A 101 4.92 -3.11 1.76
CA ALA A 101 4.15 -4.34 1.53
C ALA A 101 3.59 -4.41 0.11
N LYS A 102 3.14 -3.29 -0.47
CA LYS A 102 2.75 -3.20 -1.88
C LYS A 102 3.93 -3.54 -2.81
N GLY A 103 5.11 -3.00 -2.51
CA GLY A 103 6.33 -3.31 -3.24
C GLY A 103 6.69 -4.80 -3.18
N MET A 104 6.58 -5.42 -2.01
CA MET A 104 6.77 -6.87 -1.84
C MET A 104 5.74 -7.66 -2.65
N ALA A 105 4.46 -7.32 -2.55
CA ALA A 105 3.38 -8.00 -3.28
C ALA A 105 3.59 -7.92 -4.79
N ALA A 106 4.02 -6.77 -5.31
CA ALA A 106 4.36 -6.59 -6.72
C ALA A 106 5.54 -7.47 -7.14
N GLN A 107 6.61 -7.50 -6.35
CA GLN A 107 7.82 -8.25 -6.66
C GLN A 107 7.58 -9.76 -6.58
N LEU A 108 6.82 -10.24 -5.60
CA LEU A 108 6.46 -11.64 -5.43
C LEU A 108 5.28 -12.08 -6.30
N ASN A 109 4.62 -11.14 -6.98
CA ASN A 109 3.44 -11.38 -7.82
C ASN A 109 2.29 -12.07 -7.06
N VAL A 110 2.02 -11.59 -5.85
CA VAL A 110 0.91 -12.07 -5.00
C VAL A 110 -0.05 -10.94 -4.66
N PRO A 111 -1.31 -11.22 -4.30
CA PRO A 111 -2.24 -10.19 -3.85
C PRO A 111 -1.79 -9.53 -2.54
N ILE A 112 -2.33 -8.33 -2.29
CA ILE A 112 -2.13 -7.60 -1.04
C ILE A 112 -3.46 -7.35 -0.33
N VAL A 113 -3.45 -7.53 0.99
CA VAL A 113 -4.49 -7.08 1.93
C VAL A 113 -3.89 -5.97 2.78
N VAL A 114 -4.60 -4.87 2.92
CA VAL A 114 -4.12 -3.70 3.69
C VAL A 114 -4.97 -3.52 4.94
N CYS A 115 -4.29 -3.53 6.08
CA CYS A 115 -4.86 -3.34 7.42
C CYS A 115 -4.19 -2.11 8.07
N PRO A 116 -4.72 -0.88 7.84
CA PRO A 116 -4.12 0.31 8.40
C PRO A 116 -4.28 0.35 9.92
N THR A 117 -3.21 0.75 10.62
CA THR A 117 -3.22 0.97 12.07
C THR A 117 -3.34 2.44 12.45
N ILE A 118 -3.22 3.33 11.49
CA ILE A 118 -3.37 4.78 11.62
C ILE A 118 -4.13 5.34 10.40
N ALA A 119 -4.87 6.41 10.58
CA ALA A 119 -5.57 7.12 9.51
C ALA A 119 -4.82 8.42 9.17
N SER A 120 -3.69 8.33 8.47
CA SER A 120 -2.80 9.48 8.19
C SER A 120 -2.68 9.87 6.72
N SER A 121 -3.14 9.04 5.78
CA SER A 121 -3.06 9.27 4.33
C SER A 121 -3.98 8.33 3.56
N ASP A 122 -4.02 8.47 2.23
CA ASP A 122 -4.76 7.62 1.30
C ASP A 122 -4.06 6.28 0.95
N ALA A 123 -2.87 6.04 1.48
CA ALA A 123 -2.09 4.83 1.20
C ALA A 123 -2.89 3.52 1.28
N PRO A 124 -3.84 3.32 2.21
CA PRO A 124 -4.58 2.05 2.31
C PRO A 124 -5.36 1.66 1.05
N THR A 125 -5.90 2.62 0.32
CA THR A 125 -6.81 2.37 -0.81
C THR A 125 -6.17 2.59 -2.17
N SER A 126 -5.05 3.32 -2.21
CA SER A 126 -4.36 3.65 -3.44
C SER A 126 -3.46 2.50 -3.92
N ARG A 127 -3.17 2.49 -5.23
CA ARG A 127 -2.16 1.59 -5.82
C ARG A 127 -0.75 2.20 -5.84
N LEU A 128 -0.59 3.39 -5.27
CA LEU A 128 0.66 4.13 -5.19
C LEU A 128 1.64 3.48 -4.21
N ILE A 129 2.92 3.54 -4.55
CA ILE A 129 4.06 3.17 -3.70
C ILE A 129 5.01 4.36 -3.71
N VAL A 130 5.16 5.03 -2.58
CA VAL A 130 6.13 6.12 -2.45
C VAL A 130 7.45 5.55 -1.96
N LEU A 131 8.51 5.79 -2.74
CA LEU A 131 9.87 5.31 -2.41
C LEU A 131 10.70 6.45 -1.85
N TYR A 132 11.48 6.11 -0.85
CA TYR A 132 12.37 7.03 -0.15
C TYR A 132 13.83 6.58 -0.28
N ASP A 133 14.76 7.51 -0.06
CA ASP A 133 16.17 7.21 0.18
C ASP A 133 16.45 7.07 1.69
N GLU A 134 17.70 6.79 2.02
CA GLU A 134 18.16 6.67 3.42
C GLU A 134 18.10 8.01 4.18
N ALA A 135 18.00 9.13 3.49
CA ALA A 135 17.82 10.46 4.07
C ALA A 135 16.33 10.85 4.20
N HIS A 136 15.42 9.88 4.08
CA HIS A 136 13.95 10.05 4.15
C HIS A 136 13.36 11.00 3.10
N LYS A 137 14.04 11.19 1.96
CA LYS A 137 13.56 12.00 0.84
C LYS A 137 12.85 11.11 -0.18
N VAL A 138 11.76 11.61 -0.74
CA VAL A 138 11.05 10.92 -1.82
C VAL A 138 11.96 10.87 -3.06
N VAL A 139 12.26 9.66 -3.54
CA VAL A 139 13.08 9.41 -4.73
C VAL A 139 12.29 8.89 -5.91
N GLY A 140 11.03 8.52 -5.70
CA GLY A 140 10.19 8.06 -6.78
C GLY A 140 8.83 7.58 -6.31
N VAL A 141 7.97 7.35 -7.30
CA VAL A 141 6.65 6.78 -7.10
C VAL A 141 6.48 5.62 -8.07
N GLU A 142 5.99 4.49 -7.57
CA GLU A 142 5.62 3.32 -8.35
C GLU A 142 4.14 3.02 -8.20
N TYR A 143 3.63 2.16 -9.07
CA TYR A 143 2.23 1.80 -9.06
C TYR A 143 2.07 0.29 -9.11
N LEU A 144 1.20 -0.24 -8.27
CA LEU A 144 0.65 -1.57 -8.46
C LEU A 144 -0.17 -1.62 -9.77
N ASN A 145 -0.25 -2.79 -10.39
CA ASN A 145 -1.13 -2.99 -11.55
C ASN A 145 -2.61 -2.83 -11.19
N MET A 146 -2.97 -3.16 -9.95
CA MET A 146 -4.33 -3.07 -9.41
C MET A 146 -4.31 -2.47 -8.00
N ASN A 147 -5.46 -1.95 -7.56
CA ASN A 147 -5.66 -1.58 -6.16
C ASN A 147 -5.56 -2.82 -5.24
N PRO A 148 -5.39 -2.64 -3.93
CA PRO A 148 -5.36 -3.75 -2.98
C PRO A 148 -6.56 -4.68 -3.13
N SER A 149 -6.34 -5.98 -2.98
CA SER A 149 -7.40 -7.00 -3.07
C SER A 149 -8.43 -6.86 -1.96
N ALA A 150 -7.97 -6.46 -0.77
CA ALA A 150 -8.85 -6.08 0.34
C ALA A 150 -8.21 -4.96 1.18
N VAL A 151 -9.08 -4.13 1.78
CA VAL A 151 -8.73 -3.16 2.82
C VAL A 151 -9.61 -3.42 4.03
N VAL A 152 -8.98 -3.60 5.19
CA VAL A 152 -9.66 -3.94 6.45
C VAL A 152 -9.32 -2.89 7.48
N VAL A 153 -10.28 -2.01 7.79
CA VAL A 153 -10.11 -0.88 8.71
C VAL A 153 -10.75 -1.20 10.04
N ASP A 154 -9.93 -1.55 11.02
CA ASP A 154 -10.41 -1.71 12.39
C ASP A 154 -10.47 -0.36 13.10
N THR A 155 -11.69 0.13 13.35
CA THR A 155 -11.87 1.46 13.93
C THR A 155 -11.42 1.55 15.38
N GLU A 156 -11.38 0.45 16.13
CA GLU A 156 -10.83 0.43 17.49
C GLU A 156 -9.31 0.61 17.49
N VAL A 157 -8.62 0.02 16.52
CA VAL A 157 -7.17 0.21 16.34
C VAL A 157 -6.87 1.65 15.95
N ILE A 158 -7.61 2.21 14.99
CA ILE A 158 -7.42 3.59 14.53
C ILE A 158 -7.63 4.60 15.67
N VAL A 159 -8.68 4.43 16.49
CA VAL A 159 -9.00 5.35 17.60
C VAL A 159 -7.95 5.30 18.71
N ARG A 160 -7.32 4.16 18.94
CA ARG A 160 -6.24 4.01 19.92
C ARG A 160 -4.92 4.62 19.46
N ALA A 161 -4.76 4.90 18.17
CA ALA A 161 -3.55 5.53 17.64
C ALA A 161 -3.43 6.99 18.10
N PRO A 162 -2.20 7.54 18.24
CA PRO A 162 -2.00 8.94 18.62
C PRO A 162 -2.74 9.91 17.71
N ALA A 163 -3.49 10.85 18.29
CA ALA A 163 -4.37 11.79 17.59
C ALA A 163 -3.69 12.60 16.46
N ARG A 164 -2.37 12.80 16.56
CA ARG A 164 -1.57 13.48 15.52
C ARG A 164 -1.67 12.78 14.15
N PHE A 165 -1.81 11.46 14.11
CA PHE A 165 -1.96 10.72 12.85
C PHE A 165 -3.33 10.95 12.22
N PHE A 166 -4.37 11.01 13.02
CA PHE A 166 -5.70 11.36 12.53
C PHE A 166 -5.76 12.81 12.02
N ALA A 167 -5.14 13.75 12.74
CA ALA A 167 -5.00 15.13 12.28
C ALA A 167 -4.24 15.24 10.95
N ALA A 168 -3.18 14.44 10.76
CA ALA A 168 -2.46 14.36 9.51
C ALA A 168 -3.35 13.87 8.34
N GLY A 169 -4.19 12.85 8.58
CA GLY A 169 -5.13 12.36 7.58
C GLY A 169 -6.21 13.36 7.18
N ILE A 170 -6.71 14.14 8.14
CA ILE A 170 -7.63 15.26 7.85
C ILE A 170 -6.94 16.28 6.94
N GLY A 171 -5.69 16.65 7.26
CA GLY A 171 -4.90 17.57 6.45
C GLY A 171 -4.62 17.06 5.05
N ASP A 172 -4.33 15.77 4.90
CA ASP A 172 -4.11 15.11 3.62
C ASP A 172 -5.38 15.13 2.75
N ALA A 173 -6.52 14.74 3.32
CA ALA A 173 -7.81 14.79 2.63
C ALA A 173 -8.20 16.21 2.18
N SER A 174 -8.00 17.23 3.06
CA SER A 174 -8.30 18.63 2.73
C SER A 174 -7.43 19.18 1.61
N LYS A 175 -6.16 18.74 1.53
CA LYS A 175 -5.23 19.16 0.46
C LYS A 175 -5.64 18.61 -0.91
N HIS A 176 -6.17 17.41 -0.96
CA HIS A 176 -6.70 16.82 -2.19
C HIS A 176 -7.96 17.53 -2.68
N GLU A 177 -8.81 18.00 -1.79
CA GLU A 177 -10.01 18.76 -2.13
C GLU A 177 -9.67 20.14 -2.70
N THR A 178 -8.77 20.90 -2.06
CA THR A 178 -8.35 22.23 -2.54
C THR A 178 -7.55 22.17 -3.83
N GLY A 179 -6.70 21.16 -4.03
CA GLY A 179 -5.94 20.96 -5.27
C GLY A 179 -6.83 20.67 -6.48
N SER A 180 -8.02 20.09 -6.30
CA SER A 180 -9.00 19.88 -7.38
C SER A 180 -9.73 21.17 -7.78
N ASP A 181 -9.87 22.15 -6.90
CA ASP A 181 -10.51 23.44 -7.17
C ASP A 181 -9.58 24.44 -7.84
N GLU A 182 -8.30 24.49 -7.45
CA GLU A 182 -7.31 25.35 -8.13
C GLU A 182 -7.12 24.97 -9.60
N SER A 183 -7.23 23.69 -9.96
CA SER A 183 -7.19 23.24 -11.36
C SER A 183 -8.42 23.64 -12.18
N ARG A 184 -9.54 24.00 -11.52
CA ARG A 184 -10.78 24.50 -12.16
C ARG A 184 -10.80 26.01 -12.37
N GLN A 185 -10.00 26.77 -11.62
CA GLN A 185 -9.98 28.24 -11.66
C GLN A 185 -8.91 28.83 -12.61
N THR A 186 -8.00 28.03 -13.16
CA THR A 186 -7.05 28.55 -14.16
C THR A 186 -7.63 28.61 -15.56
N ASN A 187 -8.17 29.74 -15.87
CA ASN A 187 -8.37 30.50 -17.09
C ASN A 187 -8.15 29.81 -18.46
N PRO A 188 -9.12 29.86 -19.39
CA PRO A 188 -9.07 29.19 -20.68
C PRO A 188 -8.08 29.75 -21.73
N VAL A 189 -7.30 30.78 -21.41
CA VAL A 189 -6.37 31.41 -22.37
C VAL A 189 -4.88 31.08 -22.14
N GLY A 190 -4.51 30.39 -21.03
CA GLY A 190 -3.14 30.06 -20.70
C GLY A 190 -2.79 28.55 -20.64
N ALA A 191 -3.76 27.70 -20.93
CA ALA A 191 -3.69 26.27 -20.65
C ALA A 191 -2.74 25.47 -21.59
N ASP A 192 -2.44 26.01 -22.77
CA ASP A 192 -1.80 25.23 -23.84
C ASP A 192 -0.31 24.88 -23.55
N LYS A 193 0.46 25.84 -23.02
CA LYS A 193 1.91 25.64 -22.83
C LYS A 193 2.31 24.87 -21.57
N ARG A 194 1.44 24.75 -20.56
CA ARG A 194 1.70 23.95 -19.34
C ARG A 194 1.19 22.52 -19.46
N ALA A 195 0.13 22.30 -20.21
CA ALA A 195 -0.38 20.97 -20.52
C ALA A 195 0.60 20.20 -21.42
N GLU A 196 1.18 20.86 -22.44
CA GLU A 196 2.22 20.24 -23.28
C GLU A 196 3.49 19.87 -22.52
N ARG A 197 3.94 20.70 -21.55
CA ARG A 197 5.12 20.35 -20.72
C ARG A 197 4.87 19.23 -19.75
N ARG A 198 3.63 19.06 -19.25
CA ARG A 198 3.27 17.91 -18.40
C ARG A 198 3.09 16.64 -19.21
N SER A 199 2.46 16.72 -20.39
CA SER A 199 2.34 15.55 -21.27
C SER A 199 3.70 15.04 -21.74
N ASP A 200 4.66 15.92 -22.03
CA ASP A 200 6.03 15.54 -22.39
C ASP A 200 6.82 14.92 -21.22
N GLN A 201 6.59 15.37 -20.00
CA GLN A 201 7.20 14.76 -18.81
C GLN A 201 6.57 13.41 -18.48
N ASP A 202 5.26 13.28 -18.57
CA ASP A 202 4.54 12.03 -18.34
C ASP A 202 4.81 11.00 -19.45
N GLU A 203 4.94 11.43 -20.73
CA GLU A 203 5.35 10.54 -21.81
C GLU A 203 6.81 10.07 -21.69
N ARG A 204 7.71 10.92 -21.19
CA ARG A 204 9.10 10.52 -20.92
C ARG A 204 9.20 9.57 -19.71
N ALA A 205 8.44 9.84 -18.65
CA ALA A 205 8.31 8.95 -17.50
C ALA A 205 7.69 7.59 -17.89
N GLY A 206 6.63 7.61 -18.71
CA GLY A 206 5.95 6.41 -19.21
C GLY A 206 6.83 5.55 -20.11
N ARG A 207 7.64 6.15 -20.98
CA ARG A 207 8.60 5.41 -21.85
C ARG A 207 9.73 4.77 -21.06
N HIS A 208 10.24 5.40 -20.03
CA HIS A 208 11.23 4.80 -19.13
C HIS A 208 10.65 3.64 -18.30
N HIS A 209 9.36 3.70 -17.95
CA HIS A 209 8.69 2.63 -17.22
C HIS A 209 8.42 1.39 -18.07
N ALA A 210 7.94 1.57 -19.31
CA ALA A 210 7.66 0.45 -20.21
C ALA A 210 8.92 -0.41 -20.50
N HIS A 211 10.08 0.21 -20.63
CA HIS A 211 11.34 -0.51 -20.84
C HIS A 211 11.84 -1.26 -19.59
N ARG A 212 11.57 -0.78 -18.39
CA ARG A 212 11.96 -1.48 -17.14
C ARG A 212 11.08 -2.68 -16.83
N TYR A 213 9.79 -2.61 -17.10
CA TYR A 213 8.88 -3.76 -16.90
C TYR A 213 9.14 -4.90 -17.90
N GLN A 214 9.59 -4.62 -19.11
CA GLN A 214 9.99 -5.67 -20.06
C GLN A 214 11.25 -6.42 -19.62
N GLY A 215 12.18 -5.77 -18.88
CA GLY A 215 13.36 -6.39 -18.30
C GLY A 215 13.05 -7.40 -17.20
N ILE A 216 12.04 -7.12 -16.36
CA ILE A 216 11.66 -8.01 -15.26
C ILE A 216 10.99 -9.31 -15.78
N ARG A 217 10.27 -9.26 -16.90
CA ARG A 217 9.64 -10.46 -17.50
C ARG A 217 10.65 -11.43 -18.15
N ARG A 218 11.87 -11.01 -18.45
CA ARG A 218 12.88 -11.87 -19.09
C ARG A 218 13.77 -12.64 -18.12
N HIS A 219 13.67 -12.41 -16.81
CA HIS A 219 14.45 -13.10 -15.79
C HIS A 219 13.66 -14.13 -14.99
N VAL A 220 12.41 -14.44 -15.39
CA VAL A 220 11.54 -15.44 -14.76
C VAL A 220 11.12 -16.50 -15.79
N GLN A 221 12.03 -16.88 -16.68
CA GLN A 221 11.93 -18.12 -17.45
C GLN A 221 13.16 -18.97 -17.24
#